data_f2b70514ad45675e8ce6cf3949b22186
#
_entry.id   f2b70514ad45675e8ce6cf3949b22186
#
_cell.length_a   1.000
_cell.length_b   1.000
_cell.length_c   1.000
_cell.angle_alpha   90.00
_cell.angle_beta   90.00
_cell.angle_gamma   90.00
#
_symmetry.space_group_name_H-M   'P 1'
#
loop_
_entity.id
_entity.type
_entity.pdbx_description
1 polymer ?
#
loop_
_entity_poly.entity_id
_entity_poly.type
_entity_poly.pdbx_seq_one_letter_code
_entity_poly.pdbx_strand_id
1 'polypeptide(L)'
;GVALNGSKVAVDGSKFDMEIIEAMATAHFYMELTIREQDDEQQIHHELKQIFRGIDEGEICLGGKKTRGFGRFRLLSVKHQTYDKTNFLEYAQSYKKDIWKMKPDCRNQWLDDSEVPSKMIHINVPLRMRGGISIRRYASKKGEPDFVHITDHGVPVIPGSSLAGALRHRIVTILLDMKMAGIKLPENINELVDIAFGYVHGDNACASNIIIGETE
;
A
#
# COMPACT_ATOMS: atom_id res chain seq x y z
N GLY A 1 3.87 -1.13 -17.47
CA GLY A 1 5.13 -0.76 -16.83
C GLY A 1 6.34 -1.16 -17.66
N VAL A 2 7.48 -0.54 -17.41
CA VAL A 2 8.76 -0.87 -18.03
C VAL A 2 9.89 -0.61 -17.03
N ALA A 3 10.88 -1.50 -16.97
CA ALA A 3 12.10 -1.24 -16.20
C ALA A 3 13.07 -0.38 -17.04
N LEU A 4 13.75 0.55 -16.35
CA LEU A 4 14.79 1.39 -16.97
C LEU A 4 16.15 1.01 -16.38
N ASN A 5 17.17 1.00 -17.24
CA ASN A 5 18.56 0.85 -16.82
C ASN A 5 19.13 2.16 -16.22
N GLY A 6 20.38 2.13 -15.78
CA GLY A 6 21.06 3.31 -15.22
C GLY A 6 21.15 4.52 -16.16
N SER A 7 21.08 4.31 -17.47
CA SER A 7 21.03 5.35 -18.51
C SER A 7 19.61 5.80 -18.84
N LYS A 8 18.60 5.36 -18.08
CA LYS A 8 17.17 5.65 -18.29
C LYS A 8 16.60 5.13 -19.61
N VAL A 9 17.23 4.11 -20.19
CA VAL A 9 16.77 3.39 -21.37
C VAL A 9 15.97 2.17 -20.93
N ALA A 10 14.88 1.86 -21.63
CA ALA A 10 14.09 0.66 -21.37
C ALA A 10 14.93 -0.60 -21.51
N VAL A 11 14.83 -1.49 -20.52
CA VAL A 11 15.44 -2.82 -20.58
C VAL A 11 14.60 -3.67 -21.51
N ASP A 12 15.24 -4.35 -22.45
CA ASP A 12 14.55 -5.22 -23.39
C ASP A 12 13.79 -6.35 -22.66
N GLY A 13 12.60 -6.68 -23.14
CA GLY A 13 11.74 -7.68 -22.52
C GLY A 13 11.15 -7.31 -21.14
N SER A 14 11.41 -6.10 -20.60
CA SER A 14 10.92 -5.67 -19.29
C SER A 14 9.56 -4.98 -19.28
N LYS A 15 8.94 -4.81 -20.46
CA LYS A 15 7.59 -4.25 -20.54
C LYS A 15 6.59 -5.26 -19.99
N PHE A 16 5.72 -4.79 -19.10
CA PHE A 16 4.59 -5.57 -18.59
C PHE A 16 3.34 -4.70 -18.47
N ASP A 17 2.21 -5.33 -18.70
CA ASP A 17 0.91 -4.74 -18.47
C ASP A 17 0.23 -5.48 -17.33
N MET A 18 -0.63 -4.79 -16.62
CA MET A 18 -1.24 -5.30 -15.40
C MET A 18 -2.64 -4.73 -15.29
N GLU A 19 -3.60 -5.61 -15.09
CA GLU A 19 -4.95 -5.24 -14.71
C GLU A 19 -5.00 -4.97 -13.21
N ILE A 20 -5.66 -3.91 -12.82
CA ILE A 20 -5.80 -3.49 -11.42
C ILE A 20 -7.24 -3.10 -11.13
N ILE A 21 -7.64 -3.20 -9.88
CA ILE A 21 -8.82 -2.50 -9.37
C ILE A 21 -8.36 -1.08 -9.07
N GLU A 22 -9.01 -0.11 -9.68
CA GLU A 22 -8.66 1.30 -9.53
C GLU A 22 -8.95 1.80 -8.11
N ALA A 23 -8.27 2.88 -7.72
CA ALA A 23 -8.53 3.58 -6.49
C ALA A 23 -10.01 4.01 -6.38
N MET A 24 -10.49 4.31 -5.21
CA MET A 24 -11.89 4.66 -4.90
C MET A 24 -12.92 3.52 -5.10
N ALA A 25 -12.54 2.33 -5.57
CA ALA A 25 -13.41 1.18 -5.55
C ALA A 25 -13.72 0.77 -4.10
N THR A 26 -15.00 0.47 -3.83
CA THR A 26 -15.44 0.05 -2.50
C THR A 26 -15.89 -1.39 -2.48
N ALA A 27 -15.61 -2.08 -1.38
CA ALA A 27 -16.04 -3.45 -1.18
C ALA A 27 -16.52 -3.66 0.26
N HIS A 28 -17.39 -4.64 0.46
CA HIS A 28 -17.77 -5.11 1.78
C HIS A 28 -17.02 -6.41 2.09
N PHE A 29 -16.45 -6.44 3.26
CA PHE A 29 -15.81 -7.62 3.79
C PHE A 29 -16.61 -8.08 5.02
N TYR A 30 -16.82 -9.38 5.12
CA TYR A 30 -17.53 -10.00 6.22
C TYR A 30 -16.60 -10.97 6.93
N MET A 31 -16.58 -10.89 8.25
CA MET A 31 -15.79 -11.76 9.11
C MET A 31 -16.68 -12.30 10.22
N GLU A 32 -16.53 -13.57 10.51
CA GLU A 32 -17.16 -14.24 11.65
C GLU A 32 -16.07 -14.81 12.54
N LEU A 33 -16.20 -14.58 13.83
CA LEU A 33 -15.30 -15.07 14.84
C LEU A 33 -16.07 -15.85 15.88
N THR A 34 -15.65 -17.08 16.15
CA THR A 34 -16.20 -17.88 17.23
C THR A 34 -15.31 -17.78 18.45
N ILE A 35 -15.87 -17.23 19.55
CA ILE A 35 -15.20 -17.15 20.85
C ILE A 35 -15.69 -18.32 21.71
N ARG A 36 -14.75 -19.11 22.22
CA ARG A 36 -15.02 -20.27 23.06
C ARG A 36 -14.89 -19.89 24.53
N GLU A 37 -15.41 -20.71 25.44
CA GLU A 37 -15.37 -20.46 26.88
C GLU A 37 -13.94 -20.32 27.46
N GLN A 38 -12.95 -20.95 26.83
CA GLN A 38 -11.55 -20.87 27.23
C GLN A 38 -10.77 -19.72 26.60
N ASP A 39 -11.37 -19.00 25.66
CA ASP A 39 -10.70 -17.92 24.93
C ASP A 39 -10.74 -16.63 25.76
N ASP A 40 -9.67 -15.84 25.71
CA ASP A 40 -9.65 -14.52 26.30
C ASP A 40 -10.28 -13.50 25.34
N GLU A 41 -11.52 -13.15 25.59
CA GLU A 41 -12.28 -12.22 24.76
C GLU A 41 -11.61 -10.84 24.70
N GLN A 42 -10.99 -10.37 25.77
CA GLN A 42 -10.33 -9.05 25.79
C GLN A 42 -9.09 -9.06 24.90
N GLN A 43 -8.31 -10.12 25.00
CA GLN A 43 -7.14 -10.31 24.11
C GLN A 43 -7.55 -10.37 22.64
N ILE A 44 -8.60 -11.11 22.32
CA ILE A 44 -9.13 -11.21 20.96
C ILE A 44 -9.58 -9.85 20.43
N HIS A 45 -10.31 -9.09 21.24
CA HIS A 45 -10.72 -7.73 20.88
C HIS A 45 -9.53 -6.81 20.64
N HIS A 46 -8.50 -6.89 21.46
CA HIS A 46 -7.27 -6.13 21.30
C HIS A 46 -6.57 -6.48 19.97
N GLU A 47 -6.43 -7.77 19.64
CA GLU A 47 -5.83 -8.22 18.38
C GLU A 47 -6.63 -7.79 17.15
N LEU A 48 -7.96 -7.85 17.21
CA LEU A 48 -8.82 -7.36 16.14
C LEU A 48 -8.66 -5.85 15.90
N LYS A 49 -8.57 -5.06 16.96
CA LYS A 49 -8.27 -3.63 16.84
C LYS A 49 -6.95 -3.37 16.13
N GLN A 50 -5.90 -4.13 16.47
CA GLN A 50 -4.60 -4.04 15.79
C GLN A 50 -4.72 -4.36 14.30
N ILE A 51 -5.49 -5.41 13.94
CA ILE A 51 -5.73 -5.78 12.55
C ILE A 51 -6.46 -4.65 11.80
N PHE A 52 -7.55 -4.12 12.37
CA PHE A 52 -8.30 -3.04 11.72
C PHE A 52 -7.49 -1.77 11.58
N ARG A 53 -6.71 -1.42 12.58
CA ARG A 53 -5.78 -0.30 12.51
C ARG A 53 -4.71 -0.53 11.43
N GLY A 54 -4.09 -1.71 11.40
CA GLY A 54 -3.10 -2.06 10.38
C GLY A 54 -3.66 -1.99 8.95
N ILE A 55 -4.95 -2.30 8.76
CA ILE A 55 -5.64 -2.11 7.48
C ILE A 55 -5.82 -0.61 7.17
N ASP A 56 -6.34 0.16 8.12
CA ASP A 56 -6.67 1.59 7.93
C ASP A 56 -5.41 2.46 7.73
N GLU A 57 -4.33 2.13 8.41
CA GLU A 57 -3.03 2.79 8.28
C GLU A 57 -2.20 2.27 7.07
N GLY A 58 -2.67 1.21 6.40
CA GLY A 58 -2.00 0.63 5.23
C GLY A 58 -0.76 -0.19 5.56
N GLU A 59 -0.63 -0.68 6.79
CA GLU A 59 0.37 -1.68 7.18
C GLU A 59 -0.02 -3.06 6.63
N ILE A 60 -1.31 -3.39 6.67
CA ILE A 60 -1.88 -4.60 6.09
C ILE A 60 -2.41 -4.27 4.71
N CYS A 61 -1.72 -4.77 3.68
CA CYS A 61 -2.06 -4.58 2.28
C CYS A 61 -2.43 -5.90 1.61
N LEU A 62 -3.34 -5.88 0.64
CA LEU A 62 -3.72 -7.06 -0.15
C LEU A 62 -3.07 -7.04 -1.55
N GLY A 63 -2.82 -8.22 -2.10
CA GLY A 63 -2.30 -8.37 -3.44
C GLY A 63 -0.79 -8.12 -3.58
N GLY A 64 -0.34 -7.93 -4.81
CA GLY A 64 1.07 -7.70 -5.15
C GLY A 64 1.46 -6.22 -5.13
N LYS A 65 2.77 -5.96 -5.26
CA LYS A 65 3.36 -4.60 -5.38
C LYS A 65 3.02 -3.64 -4.23
N LYS A 66 2.84 -4.17 -3.04
CA LYS A 66 2.48 -3.43 -1.82
C LYS A 66 3.43 -2.26 -1.53
N THR A 67 4.73 -2.46 -1.75
CA THR A 67 5.78 -1.44 -1.55
C THR A 67 5.74 -0.30 -2.57
N ARG A 68 4.87 -0.41 -3.59
CA ARG A 68 4.64 0.62 -4.61
C ARG A 68 3.29 1.31 -4.43
N GLY A 69 2.68 1.21 -3.23
CA GLY A 69 1.42 1.83 -2.88
C GLY A 69 0.16 1.03 -3.23
N PHE A 70 0.28 -0.15 -3.86
CA PHE A 70 -0.86 -0.97 -4.21
C PHE A 70 -1.44 -1.74 -3.01
N GLY A 71 -2.74 -2.04 -3.09
CA GLY A 71 -3.44 -2.92 -2.15
C GLY A 71 -3.70 -2.32 -0.78
N ARG A 72 -3.64 -0.99 -0.63
CA ARG A 72 -4.00 -0.29 0.59
C ARG A 72 -5.51 -0.09 0.66
N PHE A 73 -6.02 -0.15 1.87
CA PHE A 73 -7.43 0.06 2.16
C PHE A 73 -7.59 1.12 3.25
N ARG A 74 -8.74 1.75 3.23
CA ARG A 74 -9.22 2.58 4.33
C ARG A 74 -10.57 2.02 4.79
N LEU A 75 -10.75 1.88 6.08
CA LEU A 75 -12.02 1.45 6.64
C LEU A 75 -13.02 2.59 6.62
N LEU A 76 -14.04 2.49 5.78
CA LEU A 76 -15.10 3.50 5.69
C LEU A 76 -16.09 3.38 6.83
N SER A 77 -16.44 2.15 7.22
CA SER A 77 -17.28 1.85 8.37
C SER A 77 -16.96 0.46 8.91
N VAL A 78 -17.20 0.25 10.18
CA VAL A 78 -17.15 -1.05 10.84
C VAL A 78 -18.46 -1.28 11.54
N LYS A 79 -19.11 -2.40 11.27
CA LYS A 79 -20.33 -2.81 11.94
C LYS A 79 -20.10 -4.14 12.61
N HIS A 80 -20.48 -4.25 13.86
CA HIS A 80 -20.23 -5.44 14.63
C HIS A 80 -21.45 -5.84 15.42
N GLN A 81 -21.62 -7.13 15.63
CA GLN A 81 -22.67 -7.70 16.42
C GLN A 81 -22.15 -8.96 17.12
N THR A 82 -22.38 -9.05 18.41
CA THR A 82 -22.13 -10.26 19.18
C THR A 82 -23.40 -11.09 19.24
N TYR A 83 -23.25 -12.39 19.07
CA TYR A 83 -24.33 -13.37 19.18
C TYR A 83 -24.02 -14.38 20.28
N ASP A 84 -25.04 -14.71 21.06
CA ASP A 84 -24.99 -15.70 22.11
C ASP A 84 -26.27 -16.55 22.12
N LYS A 85 -26.48 -17.33 23.19
CA LYS A 85 -27.64 -18.20 23.31
C LYS A 85 -28.97 -17.42 23.38
N THR A 86 -28.95 -16.15 23.74
CA THR A 86 -30.15 -15.33 23.90
C THR A 86 -30.65 -14.72 22.60
N ASN A 87 -29.77 -14.48 21.65
CA ASN A 87 -30.07 -13.85 20.36
C ASN A 87 -29.71 -14.69 19.14
N PHE A 88 -29.68 -16.02 19.30
CA PHE A 88 -29.36 -16.97 18.23
C PHE A 88 -30.23 -16.82 16.98
N LEU A 89 -31.49 -16.44 17.12
CA LEU A 89 -32.38 -16.20 15.97
C LEU A 89 -31.91 -15.03 15.11
N GLU A 90 -31.31 -14.01 15.71
CA GLU A 90 -30.71 -12.90 14.98
C GLU A 90 -29.46 -13.37 14.22
N TYR A 91 -28.67 -14.27 14.80
CA TYR A 91 -27.55 -14.90 14.12
C TYR A 91 -27.99 -15.64 12.86
N ALA A 92 -29.04 -16.46 12.96
CA ALA A 92 -29.57 -17.20 11.81
C ALA A 92 -30.07 -16.29 10.67
N GLN A 93 -30.35 -15.02 10.96
CA GLN A 93 -30.75 -14.01 9.97
C GLN A 93 -29.59 -13.12 9.50
N SER A 94 -28.43 -13.17 10.15
CA SER A 94 -27.28 -12.29 9.90
C SER A 94 -26.70 -12.39 8.50
N TYR A 95 -26.92 -13.50 7.81
CA TYR A 95 -26.53 -13.70 6.42
C TYR A 95 -27.29 -12.82 5.42
N LYS A 96 -28.39 -12.18 5.84
CA LYS A 96 -29.12 -11.23 5.01
C LYS A 96 -28.39 -9.90 5.03
N LYS A 97 -27.81 -9.49 3.87
CA LYS A 97 -27.01 -8.26 3.72
C LYS A 97 -27.71 -6.99 4.23
N ASP A 98 -29.06 -6.97 4.20
CA ASP A 98 -29.83 -5.78 4.61
C ASP A 98 -29.84 -5.55 6.11
N ILE A 99 -29.65 -6.58 6.92
CA ILE A 99 -29.59 -6.44 8.39
C ILE A 99 -28.38 -5.56 8.78
N TRP A 100 -27.27 -5.73 8.10
CA TRP A 100 -26.06 -4.94 8.37
C TRP A 100 -26.20 -3.46 8.03
N LYS A 101 -27.11 -3.09 7.11
CA LYS A 101 -27.39 -1.68 6.78
C LYS A 101 -27.97 -0.92 7.98
N MET A 102 -28.72 -1.61 8.84
CA MET A 102 -29.40 -1.01 10.00
C MET A 102 -28.52 -0.95 11.27
N LYS A 103 -27.37 -1.64 11.28
CA LYS A 103 -26.46 -1.63 12.44
C LYS A 103 -25.67 -0.32 12.47
N PRO A 104 -25.43 0.24 13.67
CA PRO A 104 -24.63 1.45 13.80
C PRO A 104 -23.19 1.25 13.33
N ASP A 105 -22.58 2.33 12.88
CA ASP A 105 -21.16 2.35 12.60
C ASP A 105 -20.38 2.51 13.91
N CYS A 106 -19.52 1.55 14.18
CA CYS A 106 -18.64 1.54 15.36
C CYS A 106 -17.15 1.63 14.99
N ARG A 107 -16.82 2.15 13.79
CA ARG A 107 -15.44 2.31 13.30
C ARG A 107 -14.54 2.96 14.37
N ASN A 108 -14.96 4.05 14.96
CA ASN A 108 -14.15 4.77 15.94
C ASN A 108 -13.82 3.92 17.18
N GLN A 109 -14.73 3.04 17.61
CA GLN A 109 -14.47 2.14 18.75
C GLN A 109 -13.39 1.10 18.42
N TRP A 110 -13.30 0.71 17.15
CA TRP A 110 -12.33 -0.28 16.68
C TRP A 110 -10.97 0.32 16.31
N LEU A 111 -10.92 1.62 16.01
CA LEU A 111 -9.69 2.32 15.65
C LEU A 111 -9.12 3.17 16.81
N ASP A 112 -9.90 3.35 17.88
CA ASP A 112 -9.52 4.15 19.05
C ASP A 112 -8.67 3.32 20.01
N ASP A 113 -7.48 2.94 19.56
CA ASP A 113 -6.48 2.29 20.41
C ASP A 113 -5.14 2.99 20.25
N SER A 114 -4.94 4.01 21.06
CA SER A 114 -3.73 4.84 21.10
C SER A 114 -2.50 4.09 21.64
N GLU A 115 -2.69 2.87 22.18
CA GLU A 115 -1.65 2.12 22.90
C GLU A 115 -0.84 1.17 22.00
N VAL A 116 -1.28 0.93 20.76
CA VAL A 116 -0.53 0.05 19.85
C VAL A 116 0.57 0.83 19.13
N PRO A 117 1.84 0.63 19.46
CA PRO A 117 2.92 1.32 18.78
C PRO A 117 3.02 0.83 17.34
N SER A 118 2.78 1.71 16.37
CA SER A 118 3.13 1.44 14.99
C SER A 118 4.65 1.35 14.84
N LYS A 119 5.12 0.34 14.13
CA LYS A 119 6.54 0.25 13.71
C LYS A 119 6.82 1.04 12.43
N MET A 120 5.79 1.66 11.87
CA MET A 120 5.87 2.45 10.65
C MET A 120 6.12 3.92 10.98
N ILE A 121 6.97 4.55 10.18
CA ILE A 121 7.13 6.00 10.18
C ILE A 121 6.45 6.52 8.93
N HIS A 122 5.43 7.35 9.11
CA HIS A 122 4.73 8.01 8.01
C HIS A 122 5.38 9.36 7.73
N ILE A 123 5.79 9.56 6.47
CA ILE A 123 6.41 10.81 6.02
C ILE A 123 5.53 11.38 4.90
N ASN A 124 4.92 12.53 5.15
CA ASN A 124 4.19 13.29 4.14
C ASN A 124 5.03 14.47 3.69
N VAL A 125 5.36 14.51 2.39
CA VAL A 125 6.20 15.57 1.82
C VAL A 125 5.43 16.29 0.72
N PRO A 126 4.91 17.49 0.97
CA PRO A 126 4.27 18.28 -0.08
C PRO A 126 5.31 18.71 -1.13
N LEU A 127 5.03 18.43 -2.40
CA LEU A 127 5.92 18.72 -3.51
C LEU A 127 5.30 19.77 -4.42
N ARG A 128 6.14 20.71 -4.89
CA ARG A 128 5.78 21.65 -5.96
C ARG A 128 6.71 21.46 -7.14
N MET A 129 6.15 21.17 -8.30
CA MET A 129 6.94 21.07 -9.53
C MET A 129 7.50 22.42 -9.94
N ARG A 130 8.77 22.45 -10.36
CA ARG A 130 9.44 23.61 -10.95
C ARG A 130 9.53 23.56 -12.47
N GLY A 131 9.24 22.40 -13.05
CA GLY A 131 9.25 22.16 -14.49
C GLY A 131 8.22 21.12 -14.86
N GLY A 132 8.03 20.86 -16.15
CA GLY A 132 7.12 19.80 -16.61
C GLY A 132 7.64 18.41 -16.31
N ILE A 133 6.72 17.47 -16.06
CA ILE A 133 6.99 16.04 -15.93
C ILE A 133 6.09 15.28 -16.88
N SER A 134 6.62 14.23 -17.51
CA SER A 134 5.83 13.33 -18.34
C SER A 134 6.16 11.89 -17.98
N ILE A 135 5.22 11.24 -17.31
CA ILE A 135 5.24 9.79 -17.08
C ILE A 135 4.19 9.21 -18.02
N ARG A 136 4.65 8.49 -19.04
CA ARG A 136 3.88 8.27 -20.25
C ARG A 136 3.01 7.03 -20.19
N ARG A 137 1.81 7.14 -20.74
CA ARG A 137 1.03 6.04 -21.29
C ARG A 137 0.87 6.24 -22.80
N TYR A 138 0.68 5.16 -23.55
CA TYR A 138 0.32 5.28 -24.97
C TYR A 138 -1.10 5.87 -25.09
N ALA A 139 -1.28 6.67 -26.12
CA ALA A 139 -2.60 7.16 -26.50
C ALA A 139 -3.56 5.99 -26.77
N SER A 140 -4.74 6.05 -26.21
CA SER A 140 -5.79 5.04 -26.40
C SER A 140 -6.87 5.48 -27.38
N LYS A 141 -6.88 6.77 -27.72
CA LYS A 141 -7.90 7.37 -28.60
C LYS A 141 -7.27 8.03 -29.81
N LYS A 142 -7.94 7.94 -30.94
CA LYS A 142 -7.55 8.62 -32.18
C LYS A 142 -7.62 10.14 -31.97
N GLY A 143 -6.50 10.84 -32.26
CA GLY A 143 -6.40 12.30 -32.10
C GLY A 143 -5.77 12.75 -30.78
N GLU A 144 -5.46 11.85 -29.85
CA GLU A 144 -4.59 12.16 -28.73
C GLU A 144 -3.12 12.26 -29.20
N PRO A 145 -2.25 13.01 -28.50
CA PRO A 145 -0.80 12.95 -28.70
C PRO A 145 -0.29 11.52 -28.57
N ASP A 146 0.81 11.17 -29.26
CA ASP A 146 1.42 9.83 -29.24
C ASP A 146 1.65 9.32 -27.81
N PHE A 147 1.95 10.23 -26.90
CA PHE A 147 2.13 9.95 -25.48
C PHE A 147 1.34 10.96 -24.64
N VAL A 148 0.61 10.46 -23.69
CA VAL A 148 -0.09 11.27 -22.69
C VAL A 148 0.45 10.96 -21.31
N HIS A 149 0.35 11.91 -20.39
CA HIS A 149 0.70 11.70 -19.01
C HIS A 149 -0.30 10.73 -18.36
N ILE A 150 0.21 9.88 -17.46
CA ILE A 150 -0.64 8.93 -16.70
C ILE A 150 -1.58 9.69 -15.76
N THR A 151 -2.81 9.25 -15.71
CA THR A 151 -3.84 9.82 -14.83
C THR A 151 -4.53 8.72 -14.05
N ASP A 152 -4.98 9.03 -12.84
CA ASP A 152 -5.96 8.26 -12.09
C ASP A 152 -7.26 9.06 -12.00
N HIS A 153 -8.39 8.47 -12.41
CA HIS A 153 -9.70 9.16 -12.52
C HIS A 153 -9.64 10.55 -13.20
N GLY A 154 -8.76 10.70 -14.20
CA GLY A 154 -8.57 11.95 -14.95
C GLY A 154 -7.64 12.96 -14.26
N VAL A 155 -7.17 12.70 -13.05
CA VAL A 155 -6.20 13.53 -12.33
C VAL A 155 -4.78 13.07 -12.68
N PRO A 156 -3.86 13.97 -13.09
CA PRO A 156 -2.47 13.60 -13.32
C PRO A 156 -1.80 13.11 -12.03
N VAL A 157 -1.11 11.99 -12.09
CA VAL A 157 -0.47 11.37 -10.93
C VAL A 157 0.99 11.02 -11.19
N ILE A 158 1.79 10.96 -10.14
CA ILE A 158 3.13 10.39 -10.17
C ILE A 158 3.07 9.04 -9.47
N PRO A 159 3.20 7.92 -10.20
CA PRO A 159 3.16 6.60 -9.57
C PRO A 159 4.28 6.42 -8.55
N GLY A 160 3.96 5.78 -7.43
CA GLY A 160 4.95 5.47 -6.39
C GLY A 160 6.15 4.69 -6.93
N SER A 161 5.96 3.85 -7.95
CA SER A 161 7.05 3.15 -8.61
C SER A 161 8.05 4.08 -9.32
N SER A 162 7.58 5.19 -9.90
CA SER A 162 8.43 6.19 -10.54
C SER A 162 9.25 6.98 -9.52
N LEU A 163 8.62 7.37 -8.41
CA LEU A 163 9.30 8.02 -7.29
C LEU A 163 10.31 7.07 -6.63
N ALA A 164 9.92 5.84 -6.35
CA ALA A 164 10.81 4.83 -5.77
C ALA A 164 12.05 4.59 -6.63
N GLY A 165 11.88 4.44 -7.95
CA GLY A 165 12.98 4.26 -8.89
C GLY A 165 13.91 5.46 -8.94
N ALA A 166 13.37 6.68 -8.97
CA ALA A 166 14.15 7.91 -8.96
C ALA A 166 14.96 8.08 -7.67
N LEU A 167 14.33 7.84 -6.51
CA LEU A 167 14.96 7.92 -5.20
C LEU A 167 16.05 6.86 -5.06
N ARG A 168 15.77 5.61 -5.40
CA ARG A 168 16.74 4.52 -5.36
C ARG A 168 18.00 4.87 -6.15
N HIS A 169 17.84 5.33 -7.39
CA HIS A 169 18.96 5.72 -8.24
C HIS A 169 19.76 6.89 -7.66
N ARG A 170 19.06 7.91 -7.13
CA ARG A 170 19.70 9.08 -6.55
C ARG A 170 20.47 8.75 -5.28
N ILE A 171 19.94 7.89 -4.43
CA ILE A 171 20.62 7.44 -3.21
C ILE A 171 21.90 6.69 -3.54
N VAL A 172 21.87 5.79 -4.52
CA VAL A 172 23.11 5.12 -4.99
C VAL A 172 24.17 6.14 -5.39
N THR A 173 23.79 7.15 -6.20
CA THR A 173 24.71 8.20 -6.63
C THR A 173 25.28 8.97 -5.45
N ILE A 174 24.44 9.41 -4.50
CA ILE A 174 24.88 10.14 -3.31
C ILE A 174 25.84 9.30 -2.46
N LEU A 175 25.53 8.03 -2.22
CA LEU A 175 26.40 7.15 -1.44
C LEU A 175 27.75 6.91 -2.13
N LEU A 176 27.79 6.82 -3.44
CA LEU A 176 29.04 6.72 -4.21
C LEU A 176 29.86 8.01 -4.08
N ASP A 177 29.23 9.18 -4.23
CA ASP A 177 29.88 10.49 -4.06
C ASP A 177 30.46 10.63 -2.64
N MET A 178 29.71 10.24 -1.61
CA MET A 178 30.15 10.24 -0.21
C MET A 178 31.37 9.32 0.01
N LYS A 179 31.34 8.11 -0.59
CA LYS A 179 32.47 7.17 -0.54
C LYS A 179 33.71 7.76 -1.20
N MET A 180 33.56 8.43 -2.36
CA MET A 180 34.65 9.12 -3.04
C MET A 180 35.20 10.31 -2.22
N ALA A 181 34.35 10.96 -1.45
CA ALA A 181 34.75 12.01 -0.51
C ALA A 181 35.41 11.49 0.77
N GLY A 182 35.67 10.17 0.89
CA GLY A 182 36.35 9.57 2.01
C GLY A 182 35.47 9.25 3.22
N ILE A 183 34.14 9.35 3.07
CA ILE A 183 33.21 8.96 4.13
C ILE A 183 33.19 7.44 4.23
N LYS A 184 33.37 6.92 5.44
CA LYS A 184 33.39 5.48 5.71
C LYS A 184 31.98 4.90 5.52
N LEU A 185 31.76 4.16 4.45
CA LEU A 185 30.53 3.45 4.11
C LEU A 185 30.84 1.96 3.94
N PRO A 186 29.83 1.07 4.00
CA PRO A 186 29.99 -0.33 3.65
C PRO A 186 30.56 -0.51 2.24
N GLU A 187 31.28 -1.59 2.03
CA GLU A 187 31.89 -1.86 0.72
C GLU A 187 30.82 -2.01 -0.39
N ASN A 188 29.75 -2.70 -0.07
CA ASN A 188 28.65 -2.95 -1.00
C ASN A 188 27.48 -1.96 -0.78
N ILE A 189 27.56 -0.81 -1.46
CA ILE A 189 26.51 0.22 -1.39
C ILE A 189 25.17 -0.29 -1.97
N ASN A 190 25.22 -1.14 -3.00
CA ASN A 190 24.01 -1.69 -3.60
C ASN A 190 23.23 -2.56 -2.61
N GLU A 191 23.91 -3.31 -1.75
CA GLU A 191 23.27 -4.13 -0.72
C GLU A 191 22.49 -3.28 0.29
N LEU A 192 23.03 -2.14 0.72
CA LEU A 192 22.30 -1.19 1.57
C LEU A 192 21.01 -0.69 0.92
N VAL A 193 21.11 -0.34 -0.35
CA VAL A 193 19.96 0.15 -1.12
C VAL A 193 18.97 -0.96 -1.39
N ASP A 194 19.44 -2.18 -1.59
CA ASP A 194 18.61 -3.37 -1.77
C ASP A 194 17.83 -3.72 -0.50
N ILE A 195 18.42 -3.60 0.68
CA ILE A 195 17.71 -3.75 1.97
C ILE A 195 16.60 -2.70 2.11
N ALA A 196 16.86 -1.45 1.72
CA ALA A 196 15.90 -0.37 1.85
C ALA A 196 14.74 -0.47 0.84
N PHE A 197 15.04 -0.73 -0.43
CA PHE A 197 14.05 -0.70 -1.53
C PHE A 197 13.59 -2.09 -1.98
N GLY A 198 14.11 -3.14 -1.41
CA GLY A 198 13.85 -4.51 -1.80
C GLY A 198 14.60 -4.93 -3.07
N TYR A 199 14.72 -6.24 -3.29
CA TYR A 199 15.35 -6.81 -4.47
C TYR A 199 14.77 -8.17 -4.83
N VAL A 200 15.02 -8.57 -6.08
CA VAL A 200 14.81 -9.93 -6.58
C VAL A 200 16.04 -10.29 -7.42
N HIS A 201 16.82 -11.25 -6.97
CA HIS A 201 18.00 -11.77 -7.66
C HIS A 201 17.90 -13.30 -7.77
N GLY A 202 17.41 -13.79 -8.90
CA GLY A 202 17.10 -15.20 -9.07
C GLY A 202 16.04 -15.66 -8.06
N ASP A 203 16.38 -16.67 -7.27
CA ASP A 203 15.49 -17.20 -6.23
C ASP A 203 15.53 -16.41 -4.92
N ASN A 204 16.46 -15.47 -4.77
CA ASN A 204 16.57 -14.63 -3.58
C ASN A 204 15.78 -13.35 -3.76
N ALA A 205 14.89 -13.07 -2.81
CA ALA A 205 14.09 -11.85 -2.81
C ALA A 205 13.95 -11.29 -1.39
N CYS A 206 13.93 -9.97 -1.29
CA CYS A 206 13.64 -9.26 -0.05
C CYS A 206 12.62 -8.15 -0.33
N ALA A 207 11.64 -8.04 0.54
CA ALA A 207 10.66 -6.96 0.45
C ALA A 207 11.32 -5.62 0.80
N SER A 208 10.83 -4.54 0.20
CA SER A 208 11.25 -3.17 0.55
C SER A 208 10.80 -2.80 1.96
N ASN A 209 11.67 -2.14 2.72
CA ASN A 209 11.34 -1.49 3.97
C ASN A 209 10.73 -0.08 3.76
N ILE A 210 10.80 0.44 2.54
CA ILE A 210 10.25 1.75 2.17
C ILE A 210 9.04 1.51 1.29
N ILE A 211 7.91 2.10 1.67
CA ILE A 211 6.69 2.12 0.89
C ILE A 211 6.51 3.53 0.35
N ILE A 212 6.39 3.66 -0.96
CA ILE A 212 6.20 4.95 -1.63
C ILE A 212 4.86 4.90 -2.36
N GLY A 213 3.92 5.69 -1.87
CA GLY A 213 2.61 5.84 -2.47
C GLY A 213 2.62 6.66 -3.76
N GLU A 214 1.50 6.65 -4.44
CA GLU A 214 1.20 7.55 -5.55
C GLU A 214 0.97 8.97 -5.01
N THR A 215 1.23 10.00 -5.81
CA THR A 215 0.88 11.38 -5.43
C THR A 215 -0.64 11.57 -5.48
N GLU A 216 -1.14 12.27 -4.49
CA GLU A 216 -2.53 12.74 -4.44
C GLU A 216 -2.63 14.19 -4.89
#